data_ee01f4333e68258a46093eb166156faf
#
_entry.id   ee01f4333e68258a46093eb166156faf
#
_cell.length_a   1.000
_cell.length_b   1.000
_cell.length_c   1.000
_cell.angle_alpha   90.00
_cell.angle_beta   90.00
_cell.angle_gamma   90.00
#
_symmetry.space_group_name_H-M   'P 1'
#
loop_
_entity.id
_entity.type
_entity.pdbx_description
1 polymer ?
#
loop_
_entity_poly.entity_id
_entity_poly.type
_entity_poly.pdbx_seq_one_letter_code
_entity_poly.pdbx_strand_id
1 'polypeptide(L)'
;MCRLGKNIAQRFANRYYEEAGLCLVFEAKDLLDTLNANGKPRALATSFDASHIVGEMTPTDIAMLGKNTATLEINGEDTEKFTLPSAADFDKCIATASRYFTLKIGDLILIENGEWHNAEINSRVTARLGDFESINIKIK
;
A
#
# COMPACT_ATOMS: atom_id res chain seq x y z
N MET A 1 12.64 -1.10 -0.47
CA MET A 1 13.89 -0.29 -0.40
C MET A 1 15.09 -1.16 -0.74
N CYS A 2 15.95 -0.70 -1.66
CA CYS A 2 17.16 -1.41 -2.09
C CYS A 2 18.46 -0.86 -1.45
N ARG A 3 18.39 0.26 -0.73
CA ARG A 3 19.55 0.90 -0.07
C ARG A 3 19.17 1.43 1.31
N LEU A 4 20.17 1.42 2.21
CA LEU A 4 20.07 2.11 3.49
C LEU A 4 20.13 3.62 3.28
N GLY A 5 19.24 4.38 3.95
CA GLY A 5 19.21 5.82 3.82
C GLY A 5 18.53 6.55 4.98
N LYS A 6 19.02 7.75 5.26
CA LYS A 6 18.46 8.71 6.21
C LYS A 6 18.60 10.12 5.64
N ASN A 7 17.59 10.96 5.85
CA ASN A 7 17.54 12.33 5.32
C ASN A 7 17.80 12.38 3.79
N ILE A 8 17.15 11.48 3.06
CA ILE A 8 17.29 11.37 1.61
C ILE A 8 16.69 12.62 0.96
N ALA A 9 17.48 13.32 0.14
CA ALA A 9 16.95 14.42 -0.65
C ALA A 9 16.06 13.87 -1.78
N GLN A 10 14.87 14.47 -1.98
CA GLN A 10 13.86 14.00 -2.94
C GLN A 10 14.46 13.73 -4.34
N ARG A 11 15.31 14.63 -4.85
CA ARG A 11 15.98 14.49 -6.17
C ARG A 11 16.86 13.24 -6.32
N PHE A 12 17.14 12.51 -5.23
CA PHE A 12 17.93 11.29 -5.23
C PHE A 12 17.14 10.06 -4.75
N ALA A 13 15.86 10.23 -4.39
CA ALA A 13 15.05 9.19 -3.80
C ALA A 13 14.86 7.98 -4.75
N ASN A 14 14.80 8.21 -6.05
CA ASN A 14 14.74 7.17 -7.08
C ASN A 14 15.89 6.15 -7.05
N ARG A 15 16.98 6.43 -6.33
CA ARG A 15 18.11 5.50 -6.16
C ARG A 15 17.92 4.50 -5.03
N TYR A 16 16.82 4.62 -4.26
CA TYR A 16 16.58 3.87 -3.03
C TYR A 16 15.45 2.83 -3.16
N TYR A 17 14.75 2.79 -4.28
CA TYR A 17 13.76 1.77 -4.60
C TYR A 17 13.99 1.21 -6.00
N GLU A 18 13.70 -0.06 -6.19
CA GLU A 18 13.88 -0.79 -7.46
C GLU A 18 12.62 -1.56 -7.84
N GLU A 19 11.74 -1.82 -6.88
CA GLU A 19 10.54 -2.60 -7.07
C GLU A 19 9.33 -1.87 -6.49
N ALA A 20 8.18 -2.07 -7.12
CA ALA A 20 6.88 -1.64 -6.65
C ALA A 20 5.85 -2.74 -6.85
N GLY A 21 4.78 -2.70 -6.07
CA GLY A 21 3.67 -3.64 -6.14
C GLY A 21 2.42 -3.06 -5.49
N LEU A 22 1.30 -3.76 -5.63
CA LEU A 22 0.09 -3.41 -4.92
C LEU A 22 0.13 -3.94 -3.49
N CYS A 23 -0.52 -3.23 -2.58
CA CYS A 23 -0.74 -3.67 -1.22
C CYS A 23 -2.19 -3.39 -0.84
N LEU A 24 -2.88 -4.39 -0.30
CA LEU A 24 -4.16 -4.22 0.36
C LEU A 24 -3.92 -3.97 1.84
N VAL A 25 -4.56 -2.95 2.38
CA VAL A 25 -4.53 -2.61 3.80
C VAL A 25 -5.92 -2.82 4.38
N PHE A 26 -5.99 -3.55 5.47
CA PHE A 26 -7.24 -3.84 6.17
C PHE A 26 -7.28 -3.15 7.53
N GLU A 27 -8.47 -2.69 7.89
CA GLU A 27 -8.76 -2.12 9.19
C GLU A 27 -9.96 -2.85 9.79
N ALA A 28 -9.82 -3.28 11.05
CA ALA A 28 -10.93 -3.87 11.81
C ALA A 28 -11.83 -2.74 12.34
N LYS A 29 -12.81 -2.31 11.53
CA LYS A 29 -13.61 -1.11 11.79
C LYS A 29 -14.33 -1.12 13.14
N ASP A 30 -15.01 -2.21 13.48
CA ASP A 30 -15.74 -2.32 14.75
C ASP A 30 -14.82 -2.21 15.96
N LEU A 31 -13.63 -2.82 15.86
CA LEU A 31 -12.61 -2.72 16.88
C LEU A 31 -12.06 -1.28 16.97
N LEU A 32 -11.83 -0.64 15.81
CA LEU A 32 -11.36 0.75 15.76
C LEU A 32 -12.36 1.70 16.43
N ASP A 33 -13.64 1.57 16.12
CA ASP A 33 -14.70 2.39 16.71
C ASP A 33 -14.76 2.19 18.24
N THR A 34 -14.62 0.94 18.69
CA THR A 34 -14.55 0.61 20.13
C THR A 34 -13.32 1.22 20.80
N LEU A 35 -12.14 1.14 20.18
CA LEU A 35 -10.90 1.70 20.72
C LEU A 35 -10.97 3.22 20.79
N ASN A 36 -11.49 3.86 19.76
CA ASN A 36 -11.66 5.32 19.69
C ASN A 36 -12.63 5.81 20.79
N ALA A 37 -13.78 5.15 20.95
CA ALA A 37 -14.77 5.48 21.99
C ALA A 37 -14.19 5.39 23.42
N ASN A 38 -13.19 4.53 23.63
CA ASN A 38 -12.54 4.32 24.92
C ASN A 38 -11.19 5.05 25.06
N GLY A 39 -10.82 5.94 24.11
CA GLY A 39 -9.55 6.67 24.12
C GLY A 39 -8.31 5.78 24.07
N LYS A 40 -8.41 4.61 23.46
CA LYS A 40 -7.32 3.63 23.35
C LYS A 40 -6.57 3.73 22.02
N PRO A 41 -5.28 3.29 21.96
CA PRO A 41 -4.49 3.30 20.74
C PRO A 41 -5.12 2.46 19.63
N ARG A 42 -5.06 2.95 18.39
CA ARG A 42 -5.62 2.33 17.20
C ARG A 42 -4.89 1.07 16.72
N ALA A 43 -3.65 0.85 17.19
CA ALA A 43 -2.74 -0.14 16.63
C ALA A 43 -3.35 -1.55 16.49
N LEU A 44 -4.17 -2.00 17.45
CA LEU A 44 -4.81 -3.32 17.36
C LEU A 44 -5.80 -3.45 16.20
N ALA A 45 -6.41 -2.35 15.77
CA ALA A 45 -7.37 -2.34 14.67
C ALA A 45 -6.71 -2.17 13.30
N THR A 46 -5.44 -1.75 13.24
CA THR A 46 -4.71 -1.44 12.01
C THR A 46 -3.45 -2.26 11.78
N SER A 47 -3.01 -3.03 12.79
CA SER A 47 -1.74 -3.77 12.75
C SER A 47 -1.91 -5.18 13.32
N PHE A 48 -3.00 -5.87 12.94
CA PHE A 48 -3.23 -7.26 13.28
C PHE A 48 -2.61 -8.18 12.20
N ASP A 49 -2.56 -9.48 12.46
CA ASP A 49 -2.03 -10.47 11.53
C ASP A 49 -2.78 -10.42 10.20
N ALA A 50 -2.03 -10.31 9.09
CA ALA A 50 -2.55 -10.15 7.74
C ALA A 50 -3.34 -8.85 7.49
N SER A 51 -3.20 -7.82 8.33
CA SER A 51 -3.77 -6.48 8.06
C SER A 51 -3.17 -5.82 6.80
N HIS A 52 -2.02 -6.28 6.34
CA HIS A 52 -1.34 -5.81 5.13
C HIS A 52 -1.01 -7.00 4.24
N ILE A 53 -1.57 -7.03 3.05
CA ILE A 53 -1.31 -8.08 2.05
C ILE A 53 -0.53 -7.45 0.90
N VAL A 54 0.73 -7.80 0.80
CA VAL A 54 1.61 -7.33 -0.28
C VAL A 54 1.52 -8.30 -1.44
N GLY A 55 1.20 -7.79 -2.61
CA GLY A 55 1.19 -8.54 -3.85
C GLY A 55 2.59 -8.78 -4.40
N GLU A 56 2.65 -9.29 -5.62
CA GLU A 56 3.92 -9.50 -6.30
C GLU A 56 4.64 -8.17 -6.52
N MET A 57 5.90 -8.11 -6.08
CA MET A 57 6.77 -6.97 -6.31
C MET A 57 7.48 -7.13 -7.66
N THR A 58 7.38 -6.12 -8.48
CA THR A 58 7.98 -6.12 -9.82
C THR A 58 8.98 -4.97 -9.98
N PRO A 59 9.99 -5.11 -10.84
CA PRO A 59 10.91 -4.02 -11.15
C PRO A 59 10.16 -2.76 -11.55
N THR A 60 10.51 -1.65 -10.93
CA THR A 60 9.82 -0.37 -11.15
C THR A 60 10.28 0.27 -12.45
N ASP A 61 9.41 0.33 -13.45
CA ASP A 61 9.59 1.23 -14.59
C ASP A 61 9.09 2.63 -14.21
N ILE A 62 10.03 3.50 -13.85
CA ILE A 62 9.74 4.88 -13.42
C ILE A 62 8.95 5.65 -14.49
N ALA A 63 9.15 5.35 -15.77
CA ALA A 63 8.45 6.01 -16.86
C ALA A 63 6.95 5.62 -16.94
N MET A 64 6.57 4.49 -16.34
CA MET A 64 5.20 3.99 -16.32
C MET A 64 4.45 4.37 -15.04
N LEU A 65 5.13 4.84 -14.01
CA LEU A 65 4.48 5.34 -12.80
C LEU A 65 3.57 6.53 -13.12
N GLY A 66 2.39 6.58 -12.52
CA GLY A 66 1.38 7.59 -12.78
C GLY A 66 0.56 7.39 -14.06
N LYS A 67 0.86 6.35 -14.85
CA LYS A 67 0.12 6.02 -16.09
C LYS A 67 -0.67 4.73 -15.97
N ASN A 68 -0.22 3.80 -15.15
CA ASN A 68 -0.90 2.53 -14.95
C ASN A 68 -2.12 2.70 -14.04
N THR A 69 -3.15 1.94 -14.33
CA THR A 69 -4.37 1.87 -13.54
C THR A 69 -4.39 0.58 -12.74
N ALA A 70 -4.76 0.68 -11.47
CA ALA A 70 -5.10 -0.47 -10.66
C ALA A 70 -6.61 -0.57 -10.48
N THR A 71 -7.10 -1.80 -10.32
CA THR A 71 -8.52 -2.10 -10.07
C THR A 71 -8.63 -2.92 -8.80
N LEU A 72 -9.55 -2.53 -7.93
CA LEU A 72 -9.99 -3.30 -6.78
C LEU A 72 -11.34 -3.95 -7.14
N GLU A 73 -11.42 -5.26 -6.96
CA GLU A 73 -12.64 -6.03 -7.13
C GLU A 73 -13.04 -6.67 -5.79
N ILE A 74 -14.30 -6.61 -5.45
CA ILE A 74 -14.87 -7.33 -4.29
C ILE A 74 -15.99 -8.24 -4.80
N ASN A 75 -15.85 -9.55 -4.55
CA ASN A 75 -16.78 -10.59 -5.01
C ASN A 75 -16.98 -10.63 -6.54
N GLY A 76 -15.94 -10.21 -7.31
CA GLY A 76 -15.95 -10.19 -8.77
C GLY A 76 -16.60 -8.95 -9.39
N GLU A 77 -16.94 -7.96 -8.57
CA GLU A 77 -17.41 -6.65 -9.04
C GLU A 77 -16.30 -5.61 -8.95
N ASP A 78 -16.10 -4.84 -10.04
CA ASP A 78 -15.18 -3.70 -10.05
C ASP A 78 -15.67 -2.66 -9.02
N THR A 79 -14.97 -2.58 -7.88
CA THR A 79 -15.35 -1.69 -6.78
C THR A 79 -14.70 -0.33 -6.92
N GLU A 80 -13.44 -0.30 -7.32
CA GLU A 80 -12.69 0.94 -7.53
C GLU A 80 -11.63 0.79 -8.62
N LYS A 81 -11.41 1.88 -9.35
CA LYS A 81 -10.35 2.00 -10.34
C LYS A 81 -9.59 3.30 -10.12
N PHE A 82 -8.28 3.21 -9.96
CA PHE A 82 -7.44 4.37 -9.65
C PHE A 82 -6.12 4.36 -10.42
N THR A 83 -5.60 5.55 -10.69
CA THR A 83 -4.28 5.71 -11.31
C THR A 83 -3.21 5.57 -10.24
N LEU A 84 -2.15 4.82 -10.52
CA LEU A 84 -1.03 4.66 -9.59
C LEU A 84 -0.31 6.00 -9.34
N PRO A 85 0.29 6.16 -8.14
CA PRO A 85 1.12 7.32 -7.82
C PRO A 85 2.24 7.52 -8.84
N SER A 86 2.61 8.77 -9.07
CA SER A 86 3.71 9.13 -9.98
C SER A 86 5.07 8.88 -9.32
N ALA A 87 6.14 8.86 -10.13
CA ALA A 87 7.51 8.80 -9.61
C ALA A 87 7.81 9.94 -8.61
N ALA A 88 7.25 11.12 -8.83
CA ALA A 88 7.42 12.26 -7.92
C ALA A 88 6.75 12.01 -6.55
N ASP A 89 5.64 11.28 -6.52
CA ASP A 89 4.96 10.90 -5.26
C ASP A 89 5.79 9.87 -4.50
N PHE A 90 6.36 8.85 -5.18
CA PHE A 90 7.30 7.91 -4.59
C PHE A 90 8.51 8.63 -3.99
N ASP A 91 9.16 9.50 -4.76
CA ASP A 91 10.33 10.26 -4.32
C ASP A 91 10.01 11.14 -3.10
N LYS A 92 8.85 11.79 -3.09
CA LYS A 92 8.38 12.61 -1.98
C LYS A 92 8.13 11.78 -0.72
N CYS A 93 7.47 10.62 -0.85
CA CYS A 93 7.21 9.72 0.27
C CYS A 93 8.50 9.21 0.89
N ILE A 94 9.45 8.74 0.09
CA ILE A 94 10.76 8.25 0.56
C ILE A 94 11.54 9.38 1.26
N ALA A 95 11.61 10.56 0.65
CA ALA A 95 12.27 11.70 1.23
C ALA A 95 11.64 12.08 2.59
N THR A 96 10.32 12.06 2.68
CA THR A 96 9.59 12.39 3.91
C THR A 96 9.83 11.33 4.98
N ALA A 97 9.64 10.04 4.68
CA ALA A 97 9.85 8.95 5.63
C ALA A 97 11.29 8.92 6.16
N SER A 98 12.27 9.16 5.30
CA SER A 98 13.69 9.16 5.68
C SER A 98 14.09 10.26 6.66
N ARG A 99 13.28 11.30 6.85
CA ARG A 99 13.54 12.33 7.88
C ARG A 99 13.30 11.78 9.29
N TYR A 100 12.34 10.88 9.42
CA TYR A 100 11.91 10.32 10.72
C TYR A 100 12.55 8.96 10.98
N PHE A 101 12.70 8.13 9.94
CA PHE A 101 13.21 6.76 10.03
C PHE A 101 14.52 6.61 9.28
N THR A 102 15.37 5.72 9.76
CA THR A 102 16.49 5.19 8.96
C THR A 102 15.95 4.05 8.13
N LEU A 103 15.78 4.26 6.83
CA LEU A 103 15.27 3.27 5.90
C LEU A 103 16.35 2.21 5.65
N LYS A 104 15.94 0.94 5.65
CA LYS A 104 16.83 -0.21 5.48
C LYS A 104 16.49 -0.97 4.20
N ILE A 105 17.41 -1.78 3.73
CA ILE A 105 17.14 -2.74 2.66
C ILE A 105 16.04 -3.69 3.11
N GLY A 106 15.06 -3.91 2.26
CA GLY A 106 13.87 -4.72 2.55
C GLY A 106 12.69 -3.95 3.19
N ASP A 107 12.88 -2.70 3.65
CA ASP A 107 11.75 -1.90 4.12
C ASP A 107 10.76 -1.64 2.99
N LEU A 108 9.47 -1.69 3.30
CA LEU A 108 8.38 -1.31 2.43
C LEU A 108 7.87 0.08 2.82
N ILE A 109 7.63 0.92 1.82
CA ILE A 109 6.98 2.22 1.98
C ILE A 109 5.63 2.13 1.29
N LEU A 110 4.56 2.22 2.06
CA LEU A 110 3.20 2.22 1.53
C LEU A 110 2.80 3.65 1.20
N ILE A 111 2.27 3.84 0.01
CA ILE A 111 1.63 5.09 -0.42
C ILE A 111 0.15 4.80 -0.49
N GLU A 112 -0.60 5.37 0.44
CA GLU A 112 -2.04 5.24 0.46
C GLU A 112 -2.63 5.89 -0.79
N ASN A 113 -3.50 5.15 -1.48
CA ASN A 113 -4.16 5.56 -2.70
C ASN A 113 -5.50 4.80 -2.81
N GLY A 114 -6.55 5.50 -3.26
CA GLY A 114 -7.90 4.94 -3.31
C GLY A 114 -8.72 5.24 -2.07
N GLU A 115 -9.92 4.69 -2.02
CA GLU A 115 -10.89 4.88 -0.96
C GLU A 115 -11.03 3.63 -0.07
N TRP A 116 -11.66 3.79 1.09
CA TRP A 116 -11.96 2.68 1.98
C TRP A 116 -13.27 2.01 1.57
N HIS A 117 -13.23 0.70 1.38
CA HIS A 117 -14.38 -0.12 1.01
C HIS A 117 -14.64 -1.20 2.07
N ASN A 118 -15.91 -1.53 2.29
CA ASN A 118 -16.26 -2.61 3.20
C ASN A 118 -16.06 -3.96 2.52
N ALA A 119 -15.38 -4.88 3.21
CA ALA A 119 -15.23 -6.26 2.81
C ALA A 119 -15.69 -7.17 3.96
N GLU A 120 -16.74 -7.94 3.72
CA GLU A 120 -17.32 -8.83 4.74
C GLU A 120 -16.54 -10.16 4.83
N ILE A 121 -16.73 -10.88 5.93
CA ILE A 121 -16.24 -12.26 6.08
C ILE A 121 -16.75 -13.11 4.89
N ASN A 122 -15.88 -13.93 4.34
CA ASN A 122 -16.07 -14.74 3.14
C ASN A 122 -16.02 -13.96 1.81
N SER A 123 -15.91 -12.65 1.79
CA SER A 123 -15.67 -11.90 0.55
C SER A 123 -14.33 -12.30 -0.10
N ARG A 124 -14.33 -12.36 -1.41
CA ARG A 124 -13.12 -12.45 -2.22
C ARG A 124 -12.69 -11.04 -2.60
N VAL A 125 -11.44 -10.70 -2.34
CA VAL A 125 -10.86 -9.41 -2.70
C VAL A 125 -9.72 -9.64 -3.67
N THR A 126 -9.78 -8.98 -4.83
CA THR A 126 -8.79 -9.07 -5.89
C THR A 126 -8.26 -7.68 -6.20
N ALA A 127 -6.93 -7.54 -6.31
CA ALA A 127 -6.32 -6.32 -6.78
C ALA A 127 -5.52 -6.61 -8.06
N ARG A 128 -5.78 -5.82 -9.11
CA ARG A 128 -5.16 -5.96 -10.41
C ARG A 128 -4.37 -4.73 -10.80
N LEU A 129 -3.30 -4.95 -11.53
CA LEU A 129 -2.52 -3.91 -12.21
C LEU A 129 -2.68 -4.09 -13.71
N GLY A 130 -3.57 -3.32 -14.34
CA GLY A 130 -4.04 -3.63 -15.68
C GLY A 130 -4.68 -5.02 -15.72
N ASP A 131 -4.20 -5.89 -16.61
CA ASP A 131 -4.67 -7.27 -16.72
C ASP A 131 -4.00 -8.24 -15.73
N PHE A 132 -2.95 -7.82 -15.04
CA PHE A 132 -2.22 -8.65 -14.10
C PHE A 132 -2.90 -8.70 -12.73
N GLU A 133 -3.28 -9.92 -12.29
CA GLU A 133 -3.80 -10.17 -10.96
C GLU A 133 -2.66 -10.25 -9.95
N SER A 134 -2.47 -9.19 -9.18
CA SER A 134 -1.40 -9.07 -8.20
C SER A 134 -1.76 -9.70 -6.85
N ILE A 135 -3.03 -9.57 -6.43
CA ILE A 135 -3.53 -10.09 -5.16
C ILE A 135 -4.89 -10.73 -5.39
N ASN A 136 -5.11 -11.91 -4.82
CA ASN A 136 -6.41 -12.59 -4.79
C ASN A 136 -6.53 -13.35 -3.48
N ILE A 137 -7.39 -12.88 -2.59
CA ILE A 137 -7.56 -13.42 -1.24
C ILE A 137 -9.03 -13.62 -0.90
N LYS A 138 -9.27 -14.42 0.12
CA LYS A 138 -10.58 -14.57 0.76
C LYS A 138 -10.49 -14.11 2.20
N ILE A 139 -11.37 -13.19 2.59
CA ILE A 139 -11.52 -12.74 3.98
C ILE A 139 -12.06 -13.93 4.83
N LYS A 140 -11.43 -14.20 5.96
CA LYS A 140 -11.80 -15.29 6.87
C LYS A 140 -12.29 -14.76 8.21
#